data_716f2dce38c1b196e10bdd2e54947a8d
#
_entry.id   716f2dce38c1b196e10bdd2e54947a8d
#
_cell.length_a   1.000
_cell.length_b   1.000
_cell.length_c   1.000
_cell.angle_alpha   90.00
_cell.angle_beta   90.00
_cell.angle_gamma   90.00
#
_symmetry.space_group_name_H-M   'P 1'
#
loop_
_entity.id
_entity.type
_entity.pdbx_description
1 polymer ?
#
loop_
_entity_poly.entity_id
_entity_poly.type
_entity_poly.pdbx_seq_one_letter_code
_entity_poly.pdbx_strand_id
1 'polypeptide(L)'
;GSSVLSITLAIGAVSWASVARITRSEFLRIKELDFVLASRSSGSNNLALIFRVILPNAAAPIIVQSALLVGAAITFEAGLAFLGLSDPNVVSWGQVIGSNRVYILDATYTVTFPGIAIFITVLAISLVGDGLNDALNPKLRSR
;
A
#
# COMPACT_ATOMS: atom_id res chain seq x y z
N GLY A 1 17.46 10.64 17.03
CA GLY A 1 18.13 9.69 16.14
C GLY A 1 17.14 9.07 15.14
N SER A 2 17.61 8.70 13.98
CA SER A 2 16.82 7.92 13.04
C SER A 2 16.51 6.55 13.65
N SER A 3 15.25 6.31 13.98
CA SER A 3 14.78 5.01 14.43
C SER A 3 13.77 4.49 13.43
N VAL A 4 13.61 3.16 13.35
CA VAL A 4 12.57 2.52 12.51
C VAL A 4 11.20 3.12 12.78
N LEU A 5 10.90 3.43 14.04
CA LEU A 5 9.64 4.05 14.44
C LEU A 5 9.46 5.45 13.82
N SER A 6 10.51 6.27 13.78
CA SER A 6 10.45 7.60 13.16
C SER A 6 10.19 7.52 11.67
N ILE A 7 10.86 6.59 10.97
CA ILE A 7 10.66 6.37 9.52
C ILE A 7 9.25 5.86 9.26
N THR A 8 8.79 4.89 10.04
CA THR A 8 7.43 4.33 9.91
C THR A 8 6.37 5.40 10.12
N LEU A 9 6.51 6.23 11.14
CA LEU A 9 5.58 7.34 11.40
C LEU A 9 5.61 8.38 10.28
N ALA A 10 6.79 8.72 9.76
CA ALA A 10 6.92 9.68 8.66
C ALA A 10 6.26 9.17 7.38
N ILE A 11 6.53 7.91 6.99
CA ILE A 11 5.90 7.28 5.82
C ILE A 11 4.39 7.18 6.02
N GLY A 12 3.93 6.75 7.20
CA GLY A 12 2.51 6.67 7.54
C GLY A 12 1.82 8.03 7.47
N ALA A 13 2.44 9.08 8.04
CA ALA A 13 1.91 10.44 8.04
C ALA A 13 1.78 11.06 6.64
N VAL A 14 2.60 10.66 5.69
CA VAL A 14 2.50 11.11 4.29
C VAL A 14 1.50 10.25 3.50
N SER A 15 1.50 8.95 3.72
CA SER A 15 0.74 7.97 2.92
C SER A 15 -0.76 7.96 3.24
N TRP A 16 -1.16 8.24 4.49
CA TRP A 16 -2.57 8.18 4.90
C TRP A 16 -3.49 9.08 4.07
N ALA A 17 -2.99 10.24 3.64
CA ALA A 17 -3.76 11.21 2.86
C ALA A 17 -4.16 10.65 1.48
N SER A 18 -3.34 9.78 0.90
CA SER A 18 -3.64 9.10 -0.37
C SER A 18 -4.80 8.10 -0.20
N VAL A 19 -4.74 7.26 0.84
CA VAL A 19 -5.81 6.30 1.17
C VAL A 19 -7.12 7.04 1.50
N ALA A 20 -7.04 8.10 2.30
CA ALA A 20 -8.21 8.90 2.69
C ALA A 20 -8.90 9.53 1.45
N ARG A 21 -8.14 10.04 0.49
CA ARG A 21 -8.69 10.61 -0.74
C ARG A 21 -9.41 9.56 -1.58
N ILE A 22 -8.82 8.39 -1.76
CA ILE A 22 -9.43 7.30 -2.53
C ILE A 22 -10.67 6.78 -1.80
N THR A 23 -10.57 6.54 -0.50
CA THR A 23 -11.73 6.13 0.30
C THR A 23 -12.87 7.12 0.16
N ARG A 24 -12.59 8.42 0.29
CA ARG A 24 -13.61 9.46 0.12
C ARG A 24 -14.23 9.44 -1.28
N SER A 25 -13.43 9.35 -2.34
CA SER A 25 -13.94 9.33 -3.71
C SER A 25 -14.82 8.11 -3.98
N GLU A 26 -14.44 6.94 -3.49
CA GLU A 26 -15.24 5.72 -3.61
C GLU A 26 -16.55 5.81 -2.83
N PHE A 27 -16.52 6.35 -1.61
CA PHE A 27 -17.74 6.59 -0.84
C PHE A 27 -18.69 7.55 -1.55
N LEU A 28 -18.17 8.64 -2.11
CA LEU A 28 -18.98 9.60 -2.86
C LEU A 28 -19.59 8.98 -4.13
N ARG A 29 -18.86 8.13 -4.82
CA ARG A 29 -19.33 7.40 -5.99
C ARG A 29 -20.42 6.39 -5.64
N ILE A 30 -20.18 5.58 -4.61
CA ILE A 30 -21.08 4.48 -4.22
C ILE A 30 -22.39 5.01 -3.62
N LYS A 31 -22.35 6.09 -2.85
CA LYS A 31 -23.56 6.64 -2.23
C LYS A 31 -24.65 7.10 -3.21
N GLU A 32 -24.27 7.38 -4.47
CA GLU A 32 -25.17 7.79 -5.55
C GLU A 32 -25.78 6.59 -6.31
N LEU A 33 -25.39 5.36 -6.00
CA LEU A 33 -25.89 4.17 -6.68
C LEU A 33 -27.29 3.78 -6.21
N ASP A 34 -28.14 3.27 -7.13
CA ASP A 34 -29.55 2.98 -6.90
C ASP A 34 -29.80 2.04 -5.71
N PHE A 35 -28.95 1.04 -5.50
CA PHE A 35 -29.11 0.12 -4.37
C PHE A 35 -28.88 0.80 -3.01
N VAL A 36 -28.04 1.84 -2.95
CA VAL A 36 -27.83 2.63 -1.74
C VAL A 36 -29.03 3.53 -1.49
N LEU A 37 -29.56 4.15 -2.55
CA LEU A 37 -30.76 4.96 -2.49
C LEU A 37 -31.98 4.13 -2.07
N ALA A 38 -32.14 2.93 -2.61
CA ALA A 38 -33.19 1.99 -2.21
C ALA A 38 -33.08 1.58 -0.73
N SER A 39 -31.86 1.27 -0.26
CA SER A 39 -31.62 0.94 1.15
C SER A 39 -31.95 2.11 2.08
N ARG A 40 -31.64 3.32 1.65
CA ARG A 40 -31.97 4.55 2.39
C ARG A 40 -33.47 4.79 2.46
N SER A 41 -34.18 4.59 1.35
CA SER A 41 -35.65 4.71 1.27
C SER A 41 -36.37 3.66 2.13
N SER A 42 -35.75 2.52 2.37
CA SER A 42 -36.22 1.45 3.26
C SER A 42 -36.01 1.77 4.75
N GLY A 43 -35.54 2.97 5.10
CA GLY A 43 -35.35 3.39 6.49
C GLY A 43 -34.04 2.97 7.14
N SER A 44 -33.03 2.56 6.38
CA SER A 44 -31.72 2.21 6.93
C SER A 44 -31.06 3.40 7.62
N ASN A 45 -30.52 3.18 8.84
CA ASN A 45 -29.75 4.19 9.57
C ASN A 45 -28.43 4.48 8.82
N ASN A 46 -27.96 5.73 8.90
CA ASN A 46 -26.73 6.18 8.24
C ASN A 46 -25.49 5.31 8.59
N LEU A 47 -25.34 4.88 9.84
CA LEU A 47 -24.24 3.98 10.23
C LEU A 47 -24.37 2.61 9.59
N ALA A 48 -25.58 2.04 9.56
CA ALA A 48 -25.82 0.76 8.89
C ALA A 48 -25.56 0.88 7.38
N LEU A 49 -25.92 1.98 6.76
CA LEU A 49 -25.67 2.27 5.35
C LEU A 49 -24.18 2.33 5.06
N ILE A 50 -23.40 3.03 5.89
CA ILE A 50 -21.95 3.14 5.74
C ILE A 50 -21.27 1.78 5.89
N PHE A 51 -21.50 1.07 7.00
CA PHE A 51 -20.74 -0.13 7.34
C PHE A 51 -21.23 -1.39 6.65
N ARG A 52 -22.51 -1.52 6.33
CA ARG A 52 -23.10 -2.72 5.73
C ARG A 52 -23.29 -2.64 4.22
N VAL A 53 -23.38 -1.43 3.67
CA VAL A 53 -23.67 -1.24 2.25
C VAL A 53 -22.50 -0.58 1.53
N ILE A 54 -22.06 0.60 1.97
CA ILE A 54 -21.05 1.37 1.23
C ILE A 54 -19.66 0.78 1.42
N LEU A 55 -19.21 0.56 2.66
CA LEU A 55 -17.85 0.13 2.97
C LEU A 55 -17.48 -1.21 2.32
N PRO A 56 -18.31 -2.27 2.35
CA PRO A 56 -17.98 -3.52 1.65
C PRO A 56 -17.80 -3.34 0.15
N ASN A 57 -18.60 -2.46 -0.48
CA ASN A 57 -18.51 -2.18 -1.91
C ASN A 57 -17.33 -1.24 -2.26
N ALA A 58 -16.85 -0.44 -1.31
CA ALA A 58 -15.67 0.40 -1.45
C ALA A 58 -14.37 -0.34 -1.12
N ALA A 59 -14.43 -1.53 -0.54
CA ALA A 59 -13.26 -2.25 -0.02
C ALA A 59 -12.24 -2.59 -1.11
N ALA A 60 -12.68 -3.03 -2.29
CA ALA A 60 -11.79 -3.46 -3.36
C ALA A 60 -10.76 -2.38 -3.77
N PRO A 61 -11.14 -1.17 -4.20
CA PRO A 61 -10.16 -0.15 -4.56
C PRO A 61 -9.32 0.33 -3.36
N ILE A 62 -9.85 0.30 -2.13
CA ILE A 62 -9.08 0.65 -0.93
C ILE A 62 -7.98 -0.38 -0.66
N ILE A 63 -8.29 -1.68 -0.79
CA ILE A 63 -7.32 -2.77 -0.60
C ILE A 63 -6.21 -2.69 -1.65
N VAL A 64 -6.56 -2.49 -2.93
CA VAL A 64 -5.59 -2.33 -4.02
C VAL A 64 -4.65 -1.16 -3.75
N GLN A 65 -5.20 0.00 -3.40
CA GLN A 65 -4.39 1.18 -3.07
C GLN A 65 -3.48 0.93 -1.86
N SER A 66 -3.96 0.20 -0.86
CA SER A 66 -3.15 -0.16 0.31
C SER A 66 -1.99 -1.08 -0.08
N ALA A 67 -2.20 -2.05 -0.96
CA ALA A 67 -1.13 -2.93 -1.47
C ALA A 67 -0.05 -2.13 -2.22
N LEU A 68 -0.45 -1.20 -3.10
CA LEU A 68 0.48 -0.32 -3.81
C LEU A 68 1.28 0.56 -2.85
N LEU A 69 0.66 1.05 -1.78
CA LEU A 69 1.34 1.85 -0.76
C LEU A 69 2.36 1.04 0.04
N VAL A 70 2.12 -0.25 0.30
CA VAL A 70 3.11 -1.12 0.95
C VAL A 70 4.34 -1.26 0.07
N GLY A 71 4.18 -1.49 -1.24
CA GLY A 71 5.29 -1.53 -2.20
C GLY A 71 6.08 -0.22 -2.26
N ALA A 72 5.37 0.91 -2.28
CA ALA A 72 5.99 2.24 -2.22
C ALA A 72 6.75 2.46 -0.90
N ALA A 73 6.19 2.06 0.25
CA ALA A 73 6.82 2.21 1.55
C ALA A 73 8.13 1.42 1.65
N ILE A 74 8.17 0.19 1.11
CA ILE A 74 9.40 -0.62 1.04
C ILE A 74 10.47 0.10 0.21
N THR A 75 10.08 0.67 -0.93
CA THR A 75 11.01 1.40 -1.82
C THR A 75 11.51 2.69 -1.16
N PHE A 76 10.65 3.43 -0.47
CA PHE A 76 11.03 4.63 0.28
C PHE A 76 11.98 4.31 1.43
N GLU A 77 11.69 3.25 2.22
CA GLU A 77 12.58 2.80 3.29
C GLU A 77 13.96 2.43 2.73
N ALA A 78 14.00 1.63 1.66
CA ALA A 78 15.25 1.24 1.03
C ALA A 78 16.05 2.44 0.52
N GLY A 79 15.38 3.45 -0.06
CA GLY A 79 16.01 4.70 -0.48
C GLY A 79 16.59 5.52 0.69
N LEU A 80 15.85 5.65 1.78
CA LEU A 80 16.33 6.34 2.99
C LEU A 80 17.50 5.58 3.63
N ALA A 81 17.43 4.27 3.68
CA ALA A 81 18.49 3.41 4.19
C ALA A 81 19.77 3.51 3.34
N PHE A 82 19.61 3.52 2.00
CA PHE A 82 20.72 3.76 1.07
C PHE A 82 21.43 5.10 1.33
N LEU A 83 20.68 6.13 1.68
CA LEU A 83 21.21 7.45 2.02
C LEU A 83 21.80 7.53 3.44
N GLY A 84 21.75 6.45 4.22
CA GLY A 84 22.25 6.39 5.58
C GLY A 84 21.32 7.03 6.63
N LEU A 85 20.04 7.22 6.28
CA LEU A 85 19.03 7.83 7.14
C LEU A 85 18.20 6.78 7.92
N SER A 86 18.55 5.50 7.83
CA SER A 86 17.92 4.40 8.57
C SER A 86 18.54 4.21 9.97
N ASP A 87 17.90 3.36 10.78
CA ASP A 87 18.43 2.96 12.08
C ASP A 87 19.65 2.03 11.88
N PRO A 88 20.85 2.39 12.36
CA PRO A 88 22.05 1.58 12.19
C PRO A 88 22.00 0.22 12.91
N ASN A 89 21.08 0.05 13.86
CA ASN A 89 20.92 -1.20 14.62
C ASN A 89 19.95 -2.20 13.95
N VAL A 90 19.29 -1.81 12.87
CA VAL A 90 18.32 -2.64 12.16
C VAL A 90 18.79 -2.89 10.75
N VAL A 91 19.05 -4.15 10.43
CA VAL A 91 19.47 -4.54 9.08
C VAL A 91 18.27 -4.55 8.16
N SER A 92 18.32 -3.72 7.10
CA SER A 92 17.38 -3.75 5.97
C SER A 92 18.13 -3.97 4.66
N TRP A 93 17.42 -4.41 3.62
CA TRP A 93 18.04 -4.57 2.30
C TRP A 93 18.60 -3.24 1.76
N GLY A 94 17.91 -2.14 2.01
CA GLY A 94 18.40 -0.81 1.63
C GLY A 94 19.68 -0.44 2.35
N GLN A 95 19.82 -0.77 3.64
CA GLN A 95 21.04 -0.55 4.41
C GLN A 95 22.20 -1.41 3.90
N VAL A 96 21.93 -2.68 3.55
CA VAL A 96 22.96 -3.55 2.95
C VAL A 96 23.47 -2.95 1.64
N ILE A 97 22.57 -2.47 0.77
CA ILE A 97 22.96 -1.80 -0.48
C ILE A 97 23.78 -0.53 -0.18
N GLY A 98 23.29 0.32 0.73
CA GLY A 98 23.96 1.57 1.09
C GLY A 98 25.37 1.37 1.65
N SER A 99 25.55 0.41 2.55
CA SER A 99 26.83 0.09 3.18
C SER A 99 27.83 -0.52 2.18
N ASN A 100 27.37 -1.28 1.20
CA ASN A 100 28.21 -1.99 0.24
C ASN A 100 28.39 -1.26 -1.10
N ARG A 101 27.81 -0.07 -1.27
CA ARG A 101 27.89 0.70 -2.54
C ARG A 101 29.33 0.99 -3.00
N VAL A 102 30.26 1.10 -2.05
CA VAL A 102 31.68 1.36 -2.33
C VAL A 102 32.34 0.18 -3.03
N TYR A 103 31.86 -1.05 -2.76
CA TYR A 103 32.41 -2.29 -3.29
C TYR A 103 31.68 -2.78 -4.55
N ILE A 104 30.85 -1.94 -5.19
CA ILE A 104 30.00 -2.35 -6.31
C ILE A 104 30.78 -2.90 -7.50
N LEU A 105 32.02 -2.44 -7.71
CA LEU A 105 32.90 -2.90 -8.79
C LEU A 105 33.64 -4.20 -8.44
N ASP A 106 33.96 -4.42 -7.17
CA ASP A 106 34.70 -5.58 -6.69
C ASP A 106 33.79 -6.72 -6.25
N ALA A 107 32.64 -6.40 -5.68
CA ALA A 107 31.68 -7.34 -5.11
C ALA A 107 30.24 -6.98 -5.49
N THR A 108 29.94 -6.94 -6.78
CA THR A 108 28.63 -6.55 -7.35
C THR A 108 27.43 -7.29 -6.71
N TYR A 109 27.64 -8.54 -6.31
CA TYR A 109 26.60 -9.37 -5.70
C TYR A 109 26.04 -8.81 -4.38
N THR A 110 26.84 -8.03 -3.62
CA THR A 110 26.42 -7.43 -2.35
C THR A 110 25.34 -6.38 -2.50
N VAL A 111 25.22 -5.79 -3.68
CA VAL A 111 24.19 -4.82 -4.04
C VAL A 111 23.08 -5.48 -4.87
N THR A 112 23.43 -6.41 -5.75
CA THR A 112 22.50 -7.05 -6.67
C THR A 112 21.48 -7.94 -5.95
N PHE A 113 21.91 -8.80 -5.01
CA PHE A 113 20.99 -9.68 -4.31
C PHE A 113 19.96 -8.95 -3.45
N PRO A 114 20.31 -7.97 -2.61
CA PRO A 114 19.31 -7.19 -1.90
C PRO A 114 18.38 -6.40 -2.84
N GLY A 115 18.90 -5.88 -3.96
CA GLY A 115 18.10 -5.21 -4.97
C GLY A 115 17.05 -6.14 -5.61
N ILE A 116 17.45 -7.36 -5.95
CA ILE A 116 16.53 -8.39 -6.46
C ILE A 116 15.49 -8.77 -5.39
N ALA A 117 15.90 -8.88 -4.13
CA ALA A 117 14.99 -9.18 -3.03
C ALA A 117 13.90 -8.09 -2.87
N ILE A 118 14.27 -6.81 -2.91
CA ILE A 118 13.34 -5.68 -2.91
C ILE A 118 12.41 -5.78 -4.12
N PHE A 119 12.95 -5.98 -5.32
CA PHE A 119 12.17 -6.07 -6.56
C PHE A 119 11.12 -7.19 -6.50
N ILE A 120 11.52 -8.40 -6.11
CA ILE A 120 10.62 -9.56 -6.01
C ILE A 120 9.53 -9.31 -4.97
N THR A 121 9.87 -8.72 -3.82
CA THR A 121 8.91 -8.42 -2.76
C THR A 121 7.88 -7.40 -3.19
N VAL A 122 8.32 -6.30 -3.80
CA VAL A 122 7.41 -5.26 -4.31
C VAL A 122 6.53 -5.82 -5.43
N LEU A 123 7.10 -6.61 -6.34
CA LEU A 123 6.35 -7.27 -7.41
C LEU A 123 5.30 -8.22 -6.85
N ALA A 124 5.66 -9.06 -5.88
CA ALA A 124 4.72 -10.00 -5.25
C ALA A 124 3.54 -9.28 -4.57
N ILE A 125 3.81 -8.19 -3.83
CA ILE A 125 2.78 -7.38 -3.18
C ILE A 125 1.86 -6.74 -4.21
N SER A 126 2.42 -6.21 -5.30
CA SER A 126 1.63 -5.61 -6.39
C SER A 126 0.72 -6.65 -7.06
N LEU A 127 1.24 -7.85 -7.36
CA LEU A 127 0.45 -8.94 -7.93
C LEU A 127 -0.65 -9.43 -6.99
N VAL A 128 -0.39 -9.47 -5.68
CA VAL A 128 -1.42 -9.80 -4.68
C VAL A 128 -2.50 -8.71 -4.66
N GLY A 129 -2.11 -7.44 -4.74
CA GLY A 129 -3.06 -6.32 -4.84
C GLY A 129 -3.96 -6.42 -6.06
N ASP A 130 -3.38 -6.71 -7.23
CA ASP A 130 -4.11 -6.88 -8.48
C ASP A 130 -5.03 -8.12 -8.42
N GLY A 131 -4.55 -9.25 -7.90
CA GLY A 131 -5.35 -10.46 -7.73
C GLY A 131 -6.53 -10.26 -6.76
N LEU A 132 -6.34 -9.49 -5.69
CA LEU A 132 -7.43 -9.11 -4.79
C LEU A 132 -8.44 -8.19 -5.47
N ASN A 133 -7.99 -7.26 -6.32
CA ASN A 133 -8.88 -6.43 -7.11
C ASN A 133 -9.77 -7.26 -8.02
N ASP A 134 -9.19 -8.21 -8.73
CA ASP A 134 -9.92 -9.09 -9.65
C ASP A 134 -10.90 -9.99 -8.90
N ALA A 135 -10.50 -10.54 -7.76
CA ALA A 135 -11.35 -11.38 -6.92
C ALA A 135 -12.53 -10.62 -6.30
N LEU A 136 -12.33 -9.35 -5.95
CA LEU A 136 -13.33 -8.50 -5.30
C LEU A 136 -14.20 -7.72 -6.29
N ASN A 137 -13.86 -7.73 -7.59
CA ASN A 137 -14.60 -6.99 -8.60
C ASN A 137 -15.72 -7.85 -9.21
N PRO A 138 -17.00 -7.61 -8.85
CA PRO A 138 -18.11 -8.43 -9.34
C PRO A 138 -18.38 -8.31 -10.83
N LYS A 139 -17.86 -7.25 -11.50
CA LYS A 139 -18.04 -7.02 -12.93
C LYS A 139 -17.28 -7.99 -13.83
N LEU A 140 -16.23 -8.66 -13.33
CA LEU A 140 -15.49 -9.67 -14.08
C LEU A 140 -16.11 -11.06 -14.00
N ARG A 141 -17.10 -11.28 -13.11
CA ARG A 141 -17.78 -12.56 -12.91
C ARG A 141 -18.94 -12.82 -13.87
N SER A 142 -19.29 -11.85 -14.71
CA SER A 142 -20.44 -11.90 -15.64
C SER A 142 -20.03 -12.09 -17.12
N ARG A 143 -18.83 -12.64 -17.38
CA ARG A 143 -18.41 -13.07 -18.71
C ARG A 143 -18.14 -14.56 -18.79
#